data_6739a4d3eec723a1a38d02becbe73f76
#
_entry.id   6739a4d3eec723a1a38d02becbe73f76
#
_cell.length_a   1.000
_cell.length_b   1.000
_cell.length_c   1.000
_cell.angle_alpha   90.00
_cell.angle_beta   90.00
_cell.angle_gamma   90.00
#
_symmetry.space_group_name_H-M   'P 1'
#
loop_
_entity.id
_entity.type
_entity.pdbx_description
1 polymer ?
#
loop_
_entity_poly.entity_id
_entity_poly.type
_entity_poly.pdbx_seq_one_letter_code
_entity_poly.pdbx_strand_id
1 'polypeptide(L)'
;MLPKNDETCGWINDLPSRTNIKTISGKSSYDWIVVGAGFTGLSAARQLGKLHPNKKITIVDAQLAGEGASSRNSGYLVDTTLNDGFISNKSLNGFKEKNELYCLGIDSVKNFISQYQVDCDWNECGKYFASSKLSDEKKLVKFSEMLSSLNIENSVFYNHDLTARLGTNFYNIAVYTEGGILLHPGKLVRAMVDSLPENVTLFENSPLLKWEKNSGTINCKFNNGEISASSIIFCTNGFLSSLGIEKSYSFPLVLTASMTRKLTEKEYLMLGAPNEWGALSARSMGATVRMTKDRRILIRNTVEVPNQNNNSKDNVKKRINLHKLGIHKRFPSLPTNIIESSWSGIVCRSGNAAQIFKKIEHNIYAAGCYNGSGIGTGTLFGEQIAIKACNESSKEIDLIEKNKKPNWLPPQPFLNWGIKARFLKDNFFAKSEI
;
A
#
# COMPACT_ATOMS: atom_id res chain seq x y z
N MET A 1 -12.37 -8.11 -13.17
CA MET A 1 -11.13 -8.88 -12.88
C MET A 1 -11.22 -9.32 -11.44
N LEU A 2 -11.07 -10.61 -11.14
CA LEU A 2 -10.96 -11.10 -9.77
C LEU A 2 -9.48 -11.12 -9.34
N PRO A 3 -9.16 -10.89 -8.07
CA PRO A 3 -7.81 -11.00 -7.58
C PRO A 3 -7.30 -12.45 -7.71
N LYS A 4 -6.05 -12.59 -8.14
CA LYS A 4 -5.32 -13.86 -8.15
C LYS A 4 -3.99 -13.61 -7.47
N ASN A 5 -3.78 -14.20 -6.32
CA ASN A 5 -2.50 -14.17 -5.64
C ASN A 5 -1.55 -15.25 -6.19
N ASP A 6 -0.27 -14.94 -6.16
CA ASP A 6 0.77 -15.95 -6.10
C ASP A 6 0.88 -16.39 -4.62
N GLU A 7 1.10 -17.63 -4.33
CA GLU A 7 1.13 -18.17 -2.96
C GLU A 7 2.52 -18.02 -2.28
N THR A 8 3.25 -16.96 -2.63
CA THR A 8 4.69 -16.85 -2.32
C THR A 8 5.07 -15.59 -1.54
N CYS A 9 4.11 -14.91 -0.91
CA CYS A 9 4.38 -13.69 -0.15
C CYS A 9 5.12 -13.99 1.17
N GLY A 10 6.39 -13.53 1.29
CA GLY A 10 7.22 -13.76 2.46
C GLY A 10 6.58 -13.29 3.76
N TRP A 11 5.89 -12.15 3.75
CA TRP A 11 5.17 -11.66 4.93
C TRP A 11 4.04 -12.56 5.41
N ILE A 12 3.37 -13.25 4.50
CA ILE A 12 2.26 -14.16 4.83
C ILE A 12 2.82 -15.51 5.26
N ASN A 13 3.87 -15.98 4.59
CA ASN A 13 4.51 -17.26 4.90
C ASN A 13 5.15 -17.29 6.29
N ASP A 14 5.54 -16.12 6.83
CA ASP A 14 6.07 -15.99 8.20
C ASP A 14 4.99 -16.14 9.30
N LEU A 15 3.70 -16.14 8.91
CA LEU A 15 2.59 -16.17 9.86
C LEU A 15 1.94 -17.57 9.90
N PRO A 16 1.42 -17.98 11.07
CA PRO A 16 0.67 -19.21 11.16
C PRO A 16 -0.57 -19.18 10.25
N SER A 17 -0.93 -20.33 9.71
CA SER A 17 -2.13 -20.45 8.87
C SER A 17 -3.37 -20.06 9.68
N ARG A 18 -4.29 -19.34 9.05
CA ARG A 18 -5.57 -18.99 9.67
C ARG A 18 -6.52 -20.19 9.63
N THR A 19 -7.21 -20.38 10.72
CA THR A 19 -8.29 -21.36 10.87
C THR A 19 -9.65 -20.66 10.96
N ASN A 20 -10.74 -21.40 10.92
CA ASN A 20 -12.11 -20.89 11.08
C ASN A 20 -12.52 -19.83 10.04
N ILE A 21 -12.13 -20.04 8.79
CA ILE A 21 -12.49 -19.19 7.68
C ILE A 21 -13.96 -19.43 7.32
N LYS A 22 -14.76 -18.36 7.38
CA LYS A 22 -16.17 -18.39 6.98
C LYS A 22 -16.30 -17.99 5.53
N THR A 23 -17.06 -18.75 4.75
CA THR A 23 -17.45 -18.43 3.36
C THR A 23 -18.96 -18.15 3.30
N ILE A 24 -19.39 -17.37 2.31
CA ILE A 24 -20.81 -17.10 2.11
C ILE A 24 -21.48 -18.35 1.59
N SER A 25 -22.60 -18.75 2.23
CA SER A 25 -23.51 -19.78 1.74
C SER A 25 -24.97 -19.37 2.01
N GLY A 26 -25.87 -19.63 1.03
CA GLY A 26 -27.29 -19.29 1.15
C GLY A 26 -27.58 -17.79 1.12
N LYS A 27 -28.72 -17.40 1.70
CA LYS A 27 -29.17 -16.00 1.74
C LYS A 27 -29.08 -15.45 3.15
N SER A 28 -28.55 -14.23 3.26
CA SER A 28 -28.46 -13.53 4.55
C SER A 28 -28.71 -12.03 4.38
N SER A 29 -29.02 -11.35 5.48
CA SER A 29 -29.31 -9.92 5.51
C SER A 29 -28.50 -9.23 6.59
N TYR A 30 -27.98 -8.05 6.28
CA TYR A 30 -27.17 -7.20 7.14
C TYR A 30 -27.63 -5.74 7.02
N ASP A 31 -27.29 -4.92 8.01
CA ASP A 31 -27.48 -3.46 7.90
C ASP A 31 -26.40 -2.87 6.99
N TRP A 32 -25.16 -3.36 7.10
CA TRP A 32 -24.01 -2.89 6.34
C TRP A 32 -23.24 -4.04 5.71
N ILE A 33 -22.79 -3.82 4.48
CA ILE A 33 -21.77 -4.66 3.84
C ILE A 33 -20.56 -3.81 3.46
N VAL A 34 -19.37 -4.26 3.86
CA VAL A 34 -18.07 -3.70 3.47
C VAL A 34 -17.42 -4.68 2.49
N VAL A 35 -17.05 -4.23 1.30
CA VAL A 35 -16.44 -5.07 0.27
C VAL A 35 -14.95 -4.80 0.18
N GLY A 36 -14.15 -5.83 0.48
CA GLY A 36 -12.68 -5.79 0.59
C GLY A 36 -12.20 -5.74 2.04
N ALA A 37 -11.47 -6.76 2.48
CA ALA A 37 -10.92 -6.90 3.84
C ALA A 37 -9.41 -6.59 3.89
N GLY A 38 -8.97 -5.52 3.21
CA GLY A 38 -7.67 -4.89 3.41
C GLY A 38 -7.70 -3.84 4.53
N PHE A 39 -6.63 -3.05 4.69
CA PHE A 39 -6.57 -1.99 5.71
C PHE A 39 -7.81 -1.11 5.75
N THR A 40 -8.29 -0.65 4.61
CA THR A 40 -9.45 0.24 4.52
C THR A 40 -10.73 -0.44 4.97
N GLY A 41 -11.01 -1.64 4.47
CA GLY A 41 -12.27 -2.33 4.80
C GLY A 41 -12.30 -2.83 6.22
N LEU A 42 -11.19 -3.34 6.75
CA LEU A 42 -11.09 -3.75 8.16
C LEU A 42 -11.29 -2.54 9.09
N SER A 43 -10.70 -1.38 8.77
CA SER A 43 -10.89 -0.15 9.54
C SER A 43 -12.33 0.36 9.45
N ALA A 44 -12.93 0.33 8.25
CA ALA A 44 -14.32 0.75 8.06
C ALA A 44 -15.31 -0.17 8.82
N ALA A 45 -15.14 -1.48 8.71
CA ALA A 45 -16.01 -2.43 9.40
C ALA A 45 -15.88 -2.33 10.92
N ARG A 46 -14.65 -2.18 11.43
CA ARG A 46 -14.39 -1.96 12.86
C ARG A 46 -15.04 -0.66 13.34
N GLN A 47 -14.89 0.43 12.59
CA GLN A 47 -15.48 1.73 12.97
C GLN A 47 -17.00 1.68 12.94
N LEU A 48 -17.62 1.08 11.93
CA LEU A 48 -19.07 0.84 11.88
C LEU A 48 -19.54 0.01 13.07
N GLY A 49 -18.81 -1.07 13.42
CA GLY A 49 -19.14 -1.93 14.54
C GLY A 49 -19.15 -1.19 15.87
N LYS A 50 -18.21 -0.27 16.07
CA LYS A 50 -18.15 0.60 17.26
C LYS A 50 -19.28 1.63 17.30
N LEU A 51 -19.55 2.29 16.17
CA LEU A 51 -20.60 3.32 16.07
C LEU A 51 -22.01 2.73 16.20
N HIS A 52 -22.20 1.49 15.77
CA HIS A 52 -23.51 0.82 15.74
C HIS A 52 -23.45 -0.58 16.36
N PRO A 53 -23.28 -0.72 17.68
CA PRO A 53 -23.10 -2.03 18.34
C PRO A 53 -24.31 -2.96 18.18
N ASN A 54 -25.50 -2.42 17.94
CA ASN A 54 -26.74 -3.19 17.75
C ASN A 54 -27.05 -3.52 16.27
N LYS A 55 -26.17 -3.12 15.33
CA LYS A 55 -26.35 -3.39 13.90
C LYS A 55 -25.55 -4.59 13.46
N LYS A 56 -26.08 -5.33 12.49
CA LYS A 56 -25.39 -6.45 11.86
C LYS A 56 -24.52 -5.95 10.70
N ILE A 57 -23.22 -6.09 10.81
CA ILE A 57 -22.27 -5.64 9.81
C ILE A 57 -21.56 -6.86 9.23
N THR A 58 -21.38 -6.88 7.92
CA THR A 58 -20.52 -7.89 7.30
C THR A 58 -19.42 -7.25 6.49
N ILE A 59 -18.24 -7.88 6.51
CA ILE A 59 -17.14 -7.57 5.62
C ILE A 59 -16.85 -8.80 4.76
N VAL A 60 -16.67 -8.61 3.46
CA VAL A 60 -16.47 -9.70 2.51
C VAL A 60 -15.19 -9.47 1.72
N ASP A 61 -14.42 -10.53 1.50
CA ASP A 61 -13.24 -10.50 0.63
C ASP A 61 -13.27 -11.66 -0.38
N ALA A 62 -12.74 -11.40 -1.56
CA ALA A 62 -12.60 -12.40 -2.61
C ALA A 62 -11.55 -13.48 -2.29
N GLN A 63 -10.62 -13.16 -1.37
CA GLN A 63 -9.53 -14.00 -0.90
C GLN A 63 -9.52 -14.04 0.62
N LEU A 64 -8.44 -14.48 1.24
CA LEU A 64 -8.25 -14.29 2.68
C LEU A 64 -8.02 -12.81 2.99
N ALA A 65 -8.52 -12.38 4.15
CA ALA A 65 -8.44 -10.99 4.58
C ALA A 65 -6.98 -10.51 4.61
N GLY A 66 -6.76 -9.34 4.00
CA GLY A 66 -5.45 -8.71 3.95
C GLY A 66 -4.46 -9.30 2.95
N GLU A 67 -4.74 -10.42 2.31
CA GLU A 67 -3.79 -11.05 1.36
C GLU A 67 -3.68 -10.34 0.01
N GLY A 68 -4.43 -9.30 -0.22
CA GLY A 68 -4.22 -8.35 -1.31
C GLY A 68 -3.05 -7.40 -1.04
N ALA A 69 -3.12 -6.17 -1.53
CA ALA A 69 -2.07 -5.15 -1.36
C ALA A 69 -1.68 -4.88 0.10
N SER A 70 -2.57 -5.16 1.06
CA SER A 70 -2.38 -4.85 2.47
C SER A 70 -1.25 -5.67 3.11
N SER A 71 -1.08 -6.95 2.78
CA SER A 71 0.07 -7.74 3.25
C SER A 71 1.18 -7.87 2.20
N ARG A 72 0.99 -7.36 0.96
CA ARG A 72 1.94 -7.54 -0.14
C ARG A 72 2.80 -6.31 -0.44
N ASN A 73 2.73 -5.29 0.41
CA ASN A 73 3.54 -4.08 0.31
C ASN A 73 4.90 -4.25 0.99
N SER A 74 5.74 -3.21 0.92
CA SER A 74 7.09 -3.24 1.53
C SER A 74 7.09 -3.05 3.06
N GLY A 75 5.93 -2.85 3.70
CA GLY A 75 5.85 -2.53 5.12
C GLY A 75 6.46 -1.18 5.46
N TYR A 76 6.39 -0.22 4.54
CA TYR A 76 6.97 1.09 4.71
C TYR A 76 5.86 2.16 4.74
N LEU A 77 5.67 2.74 5.90
CA LEU A 77 4.73 3.81 6.19
C LEU A 77 5.50 5.13 6.20
N VAL A 78 5.03 6.12 5.47
CA VAL A 78 5.77 7.37 5.25
C VAL A 78 4.86 8.59 5.33
N ASP A 79 5.37 9.68 5.92
CA ASP A 79 4.70 10.97 6.03
C ASP A 79 4.83 11.83 4.77
N THR A 80 5.86 11.58 3.96
CA THR A 80 6.14 12.32 2.73
C THR A 80 6.68 11.40 1.65
N THR A 81 6.47 11.75 0.37
CA THR A 81 7.11 11.06 -0.76
C THR A 81 7.61 12.04 -1.81
N LEU A 82 8.77 11.78 -2.41
CA LEU A 82 9.29 12.51 -3.57
C LEU A 82 8.44 12.27 -4.83
N ASN A 83 7.79 11.11 -4.91
CA ASN A 83 7.12 10.63 -6.12
C ASN A 83 5.66 11.06 -6.21
N ASP A 84 5.11 11.68 -5.17
CA ASP A 84 3.73 12.17 -5.14
C ASP A 84 3.56 13.55 -5.81
N GLY A 85 4.49 13.89 -6.69
CA GLY A 85 4.38 15.07 -7.50
C GLY A 85 4.97 16.34 -6.89
N PHE A 86 5.84 16.23 -5.88
CA PHE A 86 6.57 17.40 -5.40
C PHE A 86 7.27 18.16 -6.53
N ILE A 87 7.82 17.45 -7.52
CA ILE A 87 8.48 18.06 -8.68
C ILE A 87 7.45 18.64 -9.68
N SER A 88 6.23 18.13 -9.70
CA SER A 88 5.11 18.59 -10.53
C SER A 88 4.14 19.51 -9.79
N ASN A 89 4.09 19.45 -8.46
CA ASN A 89 3.28 20.36 -7.64
C ASN A 89 4.03 21.68 -7.45
N LYS A 90 3.57 22.65 -8.16
CA LYS A 90 4.06 24.02 -8.07
C LYS A 90 3.65 24.76 -6.77
N SER A 91 2.93 24.12 -5.88
CA SER A 91 2.47 24.74 -4.63
C SER A 91 2.98 24.01 -3.40
N LEU A 92 3.70 24.73 -2.55
CA LEU A 92 4.15 24.31 -1.24
C LEU A 92 2.97 23.88 -0.34
N ASN A 93 1.83 24.57 -0.47
CA ASN A 93 0.60 24.28 0.28
C ASN A 93 0.06 22.88 -0.03
N GLY A 94 0.04 22.46 -1.30
CA GLY A 94 -0.42 21.09 -1.64
C GLY A 94 0.48 19.98 -1.12
N PHE A 95 1.78 20.25 -0.92
CA PHE A 95 2.68 19.31 -0.25
C PHE A 95 2.37 19.23 1.25
N LYS A 96 2.15 20.39 1.90
CA LYS A 96 1.82 20.46 3.32
C LYS A 96 0.52 19.73 3.65
N GLU A 97 -0.55 19.97 2.88
CA GLU A 97 -1.85 19.29 3.05
C GLU A 97 -1.70 17.76 2.90
N LYS A 98 -0.86 17.31 1.98
CA LYS A 98 -0.61 15.89 1.76
C LYS A 98 0.25 15.25 2.85
N ASN A 99 1.25 15.97 3.35
CA ASN A 99 2.04 15.56 4.51
C ASN A 99 1.14 15.43 5.75
N GLU A 100 0.27 16.42 6.02
CA GLU A 100 -0.70 16.37 7.11
C GLU A 100 -1.60 15.12 7.01
N LEU A 101 -2.12 14.83 5.82
CA LEU A 101 -2.93 13.64 5.59
C LEU A 101 -2.18 12.34 5.87
N TYR A 102 -0.90 12.27 5.51
CA TYR A 102 -0.07 11.09 5.77
C TYR A 102 0.26 10.95 7.25
N CYS A 103 0.53 12.05 7.96
CA CYS A 103 0.72 12.05 9.41
C CYS A 103 -0.53 11.53 10.14
N LEU A 104 -1.73 12.03 9.79
CA LEU A 104 -2.99 11.50 10.33
C LEU A 104 -3.17 10.00 10.03
N GLY A 105 -2.73 9.55 8.85
CA GLY A 105 -2.72 8.13 8.52
C GLY A 105 -1.76 7.31 9.38
N ILE A 106 -0.59 7.86 9.72
CA ILE A 106 0.36 7.27 10.68
C ILE A 106 -0.28 7.19 12.05
N ASP A 107 -0.90 8.27 12.52
CA ASP A 107 -1.57 8.34 13.81
C ASP A 107 -2.72 7.32 13.93
N SER A 108 -3.53 7.14 12.87
CA SER A 108 -4.57 6.11 12.85
C SER A 108 -4.01 4.71 13.08
N VAL A 109 -2.88 4.36 12.43
CA VAL A 109 -2.22 3.07 12.64
C VAL A 109 -1.62 2.97 14.05
N LYS A 110 -0.95 4.03 14.52
CA LYS A 110 -0.33 4.10 15.85
C LYS A 110 -1.37 3.95 16.96
N ASN A 111 -2.50 4.63 16.82
CA ASN A 111 -3.63 4.54 17.76
C ASN A 111 -4.20 3.12 17.78
N PHE A 112 -4.34 2.47 16.62
CA PHE A 112 -4.76 1.07 16.54
C PHE A 112 -3.78 0.15 17.26
N ILE A 113 -2.48 0.26 16.99
CA ILE A 113 -1.43 -0.54 17.61
C ILE A 113 -1.45 -0.37 19.13
N SER A 114 -1.55 0.87 19.60
CA SER A 114 -1.60 1.18 21.05
C SER A 114 -2.86 0.63 21.71
N GLN A 115 -4.04 0.81 21.08
CA GLN A 115 -5.32 0.36 21.61
C GLN A 115 -5.39 -1.17 21.78
N TYR A 116 -4.82 -1.92 20.83
CA TYR A 116 -4.90 -3.39 20.79
C TYR A 116 -3.58 -4.08 21.15
N GLN A 117 -2.56 -3.31 21.57
CA GLN A 117 -1.23 -3.80 21.96
C GLN A 117 -0.59 -4.73 20.90
N VAL A 118 -0.63 -4.29 19.64
CA VAL A 118 -0.23 -5.08 18.48
C VAL A 118 1.29 -5.12 18.34
N ASP A 119 1.89 -6.32 18.33
CA ASP A 119 3.26 -6.52 17.85
C ASP A 119 3.27 -6.72 16.33
N CYS A 120 3.61 -5.67 15.60
CA CYS A 120 3.79 -5.72 14.14
C CYS A 120 5.18 -5.24 13.69
N ASP A 121 6.19 -5.39 14.55
CA ASP A 121 7.57 -4.92 14.31
C ASP A 121 7.63 -3.40 13.97
N TRP A 122 6.82 -2.59 14.66
CA TRP A 122 6.78 -1.15 14.49
C TRP A 122 8.12 -0.53 14.85
N ASN A 123 8.74 0.20 13.90
CA ASN A 123 10.03 0.85 14.10
C ASN A 123 10.05 2.22 13.41
N GLU A 124 10.13 3.29 14.19
CA GLU A 124 10.25 4.68 13.73
C GLU A 124 11.72 4.99 13.37
N CYS A 125 12.24 4.33 12.32
CA CYS A 125 13.66 4.41 11.93
C CYS A 125 13.95 5.52 10.91
N GLY A 126 12.94 6.31 10.53
CA GLY A 126 13.07 7.29 9.47
C GLY A 126 13.12 6.69 8.06
N LYS A 127 13.43 7.51 7.07
CA LYS A 127 13.51 7.09 5.67
C LYS A 127 14.59 7.83 4.91
N TYR A 128 15.14 7.16 3.92
CA TYR A 128 16.11 7.72 2.98
C TYR A 128 15.49 7.89 1.60
N PHE A 129 15.61 9.07 1.02
CA PHE A 129 15.42 9.30 -0.41
C PHE A 129 16.79 9.27 -1.07
N ALA A 130 17.17 8.14 -1.65
CA ALA A 130 18.52 7.85 -2.03
C ALA A 130 18.74 7.75 -3.54
N SER A 131 19.94 8.11 -4.01
CA SER A 131 20.38 7.93 -5.39
C SER A 131 21.81 7.41 -5.46
N SER A 132 22.06 6.51 -6.42
CA SER A 132 23.40 6.07 -6.81
C SER A 132 24.12 7.09 -7.72
N LYS A 133 23.46 8.18 -8.10
CA LYS A 133 23.99 9.18 -9.03
C LYS A 133 24.14 10.54 -8.38
N LEU A 134 25.36 11.08 -8.35
CA LEU A 134 25.60 12.46 -7.91
C LEU A 134 24.88 13.50 -8.78
N SER A 135 24.52 13.16 -10.03
CA SER A 135 23.70 14.05 -10.86
C SER A 135 22.31 14.35 -10.28
N ASP A 136 21.84 13.57 -9.30
CA ASP A 136 20.59 13.83 -8.58
C ASP A 136 20.76 14.75 -7.37
N GLU A 137 21.99 15.20 -7.06
CA GLU A 137 22.30 16.03 -5.90
C GLU A 137 21.48 17.31 -5.85
N LYS A 138 21.48 18.11 -6.93
CA LYS A 138 20.68 19.36 -6.99
C LYS A 138 19.20 19.12 -6.68
N LYS A 139 18.67 18.00 -7.14
CA LYS A 139 17.27 17.62 -6.88
C LYS A 139 17.04 17.29 -5.42
N LEU A 140 17.94 16.52 -4.81
CA LEU A 140 17.83 16.07 -3.43
C LEU A 140 18.10 17.22 -2.45
N VAL A 141 19.09 18.05 -2.71
CA VAL A 141 19.37 19.26 -1.89
C VAL A 141 18.16 20.21 -1.94
N LYS A 142 17.61 20.48 -3.12
CA LYS A 142 16.38 21.30 -3.24
C LYS A 142 15.19 20.69 -2.48
N PHE A 143 15.10 19.37 -2.44
CA PHE A 143 14.07 18.68 -1.65
C PHE A 143 14.32 18.86 -0.15
N SER A 144 15.56 18.73 0.31
CA SER A 144 15.96 19.02 1.69
C SER A 144 15.63 20.45 2.11
N GLU A 145 15.99 21.44 1.29
CA GLU A 145 15.66 22.87 1.52
C GLU A 145 14.15 23.09 1.66
N MET A 146 13.35 22.43 0.81
CA MET A 146 11.89 22.52 0.91
C MET A 146 11.37 21.89 2.19
N LEU A 147 11.87 20.72 2.59
CA LEU A 147 11.49 20.09 3.87
C LEU A 147 11.81 21.02 5.04
N SER A 148 13.00 21.63 5.05
CA SER A 148 13.40 22.62 6.06
C SER A 148 12.46 23.84 6.09
N SER A 149 12.02 24.33 4.92
CA SER A 149 11.06 25.45 4.84
C SER A 149 9.67 25.11 5.40
N LEU A 150 9.38 23.82 5.56
CA LEU A 150 8.14 23.30 6.16
C LEU A 150 8.32 22.86 7.62
N ASN A 151 9.50 23.13 8.21
CA ASN A 151 9.91 22.67 9.55
C ASN A 151 9.90 21.13 9.68
N ILE A 152 10.17 20.39 8.58
CA ILE A 152 10.36 18.94 8.60
C ILE A 152 11.84 18.68 8.75
N GLU A 153 12.23 18.03 9.86
CA GLU A 153 13.61 17.68 10.14
C GLU A 153 14.16 16.74 9.08
N ASN A 154 15.34 17.07 8.57
CA ASN A 154 15.98 16.30 7.53
C ASN A 154 17.49 16.53 7.52
N SER A 155 18.23 15.58 6.94
CA SER A 155 19.67 15.62 6.77
C SER A 155 20.07 15.09 5.42
N VAL A 156 21.13 15.65 4.82
CA VAL A 156 21.72 15.14 3.58
C VAL A 156 22.95 14.34 3.93
N PHE A 157 23.02 13.09 3.50
CA PHE A 157 24.14 12.19 3.70
C PHE A 157 24.79 11.81 2.38
N TYR A 158 26.10 11.61 2.39
CA TYR A 158 26.92 11.25 1.23
C TYR A 158 27.72 9.97 1.47
N ASN A 159 28.02 9.25 0.41
CA ASN A 159 28.96 8.13 0.32
C ASN A 159 29.24 7.36 1.64
N HIS A 160 30.30 7.74 2.35
CA HIS A 160 30.80 7.03 3.53
C HIS A 160 29.74 6.93 4.64
N ASP A 161 29.03 8.01 4.92
CA ASP A 161 27.99 8.04 5.96
C ASP A 161 26.83 7.12 5.62
N LEU A 162 26.48 7.05 4.32
CA LEU A 162 25.46 6.13 3.83
C LEU A 162 25.90 4.67 3.92
N THR A 163 27.18 4.39 3.66
CA THR A 163 27.71 3.04 3.77
C THR A 163 27.61 2.53 5.21
N ALA A 164 27.99 3.34 6.18
CA ALA A 164 27.88 2.98 7.61
C ALA A 164 26.43 2.75 8.05
N ARG A 165 25.48 3.54 7.53
CA ARG A 165 24.07 3.47 7.90
C ARG A 165 23.28 2.36 7.21
N LEU A 166 23.60 2.08 5.94
CA LEU A 166 22.80 1.19 5.08
C LEU A 166 23.51 -0.14 4.76
N GLY A 167 24.77 -0.29 5.15
CA GLY A 167 25.56 -1.50 4.86
C GLY A 167 25.86 -1.68 3.37
N THR A 168 25.84 -0.61 2.59
CA THR A 168 26.07 -0.63 1.13
C THR A 168 26.73 0.67 0.65
N ASN A 169 27.66 0.56 -0.26
CA ASN A 169 28.30 1.70 -0.95
C ASN A 169 27.59 2.07 -2.27
N PHE A 170 26.42 1.53 -2.52
CA PHE A 170 25.68 1.77 -3.75
C PHE A 170 25.16 3.20 -3.87
N TYR A 171 24.76 3.82 -2.77
CA TYR A 171 24.18 5.14 -2.76
C TYR A 171 25.25 6.22 -2.56
N ASN A 172 25.24 7.23 -3.43
CA ASN A 172 26.18 8.36 -3.37
C ASN A 172 25.63 9.54 -2.59
N ILE A 173 24.30 9.69 -2.56
CA ILE A 173 23.61 10.76 -1.84
C ILE A 173 22.23 10.30 -1.39
N ALA A 174 21.80 10.74 -0.22
CA ALA A 174 20.42 10.60 0.26
C ALA A 174 20.00 11.78 1.14
N VAL A 175 18.70 12.08 1.09
CA VAL A 175 18.02 12.90 2.10
C VAL A 175 17.35 11.95 3.09
N TYR A 176 17.69 12.08 4.35
CA TYR A 176 17.05 11.38 5.46
C TYR A 176 15.99 12.27 6.09
N THR A 177 14.85 11.68 6.48
CA THR A 177 13.81 12.33 7.29
C THR A 177 13.28 11.36 8.33
N GLU A 178 12.82 11.85 9.50
CA GLU A 178 12.34 11.01 10.59
C GLU A 178 10.98 10.36 10.35
N GLY A 179 10.13 10.94 9.50
CA GLY A 179 8.77 10.47 9.23
C GLY A 179 8.68 9.20 8.39
N GLY A 180 9.53 8.22 8.66
CA GLY A 180 9.54 6.90 8.04
C GLY A 180 9.43 5.78 9.07
N ILE A 181 8.47 4.88 8.88
CA ILE A 181 8.19 3.80 9.83
C ILE A 181 8.22 2.48 9.07
N LEU A 182 8.93 1.52 9.58
CA LEU A 182 8.95 0.15 9.09
C LEU A 182 8.10 -0.73 9.99
N LEU A 183 7.37 -1.65 9.37
CA LEU A 183 6.53 -2.61 10.08
C LEU A 183 6.38 -3.91 9.28
N HIS A 184 5.83 -4.94 9.92
CA HIS A 184 5.43 -6.19 9.28
C HIS A 184 3.94 -6.11 8.87
N PRO A 185 3.63 -5.88 7.57
CA PRO A 185 2.26 -5.58 7.15
C PRO A 185 1.28 -6.75 7.37
N GLY A 186 1.77 -7.99 7.28
CA GLY A 186 0.95 -9.17 7.53
C GLY A 186 0.53 -9.29 9.00
N LYS A 187 1.44 -9.02 9.97
CA LYS A 187 1.11 -8.99 11.40
C LYS A 187 0.05 -7.93 11.70
N LEU A 188 0.20 -6.72 11.13
CA LEU A 188 -0.77 -5.64 11.32
C LEU A 188 -2.16 -6.03 10.83
N VAL A 189 -2.26 -6.61 9.62
CA VAL A 189 -3.56 -7.06 9.07
C VAL A 189 -4.18 -8.15 9.96
N ARG A 190 -3.38 -9.12 10.43
CA ARG A 190 -3.87 -10.18 11.32
C ARG A 190 -4.49 -9.59 12.59
N ALA A 191 -3.79 -8.67 13.22
CA ALA A 191 -4.32 -7.98 14.40
C ALA A 191 -5.61 -7.20 14.08
N MET A 192 -5.72 -6.58 12.89
CA MET A 192 -6.94 -5.91 12.48
C MET A 192 -8.12 -6.86 12.28
N VAL A 193 -7.87 -8.09 11.80
CA VAL A 193 -8.89 -9.14 11.69
C VAL A 193 -9.32 -9.62 13.08
N ASP A 194 -8.35 -9.89 13.95
CA ASP A 194 -8.60 -10.44 15.29
C ASP A 194 -9.28 -9.43 16.22
N SER A 195 -9.19 -8.13 15.91
CA SER A 195 -9.82 -7.02 16.65
C SER A 195 -11.18 -6.58 16.09
N LEU A 196 -11.77 -7.32 15.17
CA LEU A 196 -13.12 -7.00 14.69
C LEU A 196 -14.15 -7.13 15.82
N PRO A 197 -15.08 -6.17 15.99
CA PRO A 197 -16.17 -6.26 16.95
C PRO A 197 -17.08 -7.48 16.72
N GLU A 198 -17.72 -7.99 17.77
CA GLU A 198 -18.58 -9.18 17.71
C GLU A 198 -19.75 -9.06 16.72
N ASN A 199 -20.26 -7.85 16.53
CA ASN A 199 -21.33 -7.54 15.58
C ASN A 199 -20.87 -7.45 14.12
N VAL A 200 -19.58 -7.70 13.85
CA VAL A 200 -18.98 -7.73 12.50
C VAL A 200 -18.67 -9.16 12.09
N THR A 201 -19.29 -9.65 11.05
CA THR A 201 -19.00 -10.97 10.47
C THR A 201 -18.09 -10.83 9.26
N LEU A 202 -16.95 -11.52 9.28
CA LEU A 202 -16.02 -11.60 8.16
C LEU A 202 -16.29 -12.86 7.32
N PHE A 203 -16.53 -12.68 6.01
CA PHE A 203 -16.55 -13.75 5.02
C PHE A 203 -15.36 -13.58 4.06
N GLU A 204 -14.64 -14.66 3.87
CA GLU A 204 -13.43 -14.73 3.05
C GLU A 204 -13.65 -15.73 1.90
N ASN A 205 -12.75 -15.74 0.90
CA ASN A 205 -12.91 -16.55 -0.29
C ASN A 205 -14.32 -16.43 -0.93
N SER A 206 -14.89 -15.24 -0.82
CA SER A 206 -16.26 -14.93 -1.19
C SER A 206 -16.30 -13.72 -2.16
N PRO A 207 -15.89 -13.92 -3.42
CA PRO A 207 -15.81 -12.85 -4.40
C PRO A 207 -17.20 -12.29 -4.72
N LEU A 208 -17.35 -10.97 -4.61
CA LEU A 208 -18.54 -10.27 -5.08
C LEU A 208 -18.58 -10.30 -6.61
N LEU A 209 -19.59 -10.99 -7.18
CA LEU A 209 -19.74 -11.19 -8.61
C LEU A 209 -20.57 -10.06 -9.24
N LYS A 210 -21.65 -9.69 -8.57
CA LYS A 210 -22.59 -8.66 -9.01
C LYS A 210 -23.22 -7.98 -7.80
N TRP A 211 -23.51 -6.71 -7.93
CA TRP A 211 -24.32 -5.98 -6.97
C TRP A 211 -25.33 -5.11 -7.71
N GLU A 212 -26.47 -4.87 -7.09
CA GLU A 212 -27.51 -4.01 -7.62
C GLU A 212 -28.32 -3.41 -6.46
N LYS A 213 -28.90 -2.24 -6.68
CA LYS A 213 -29.77 -1.56 -5.74
C LYS A 213 -31.20 -1.57 -6.24
N ASN A 214 -32.08 -2.13 -5.46
CA ASN A 214 -33.49 -2.25 -5.77
C ASN A 214 -34.33 -1.74 -4.59
N SER A 215 -35.17 -0.74 -4.80
CA SER A 215 -36.10 -0.20 -3.79
C SER A 215 -35.43 0.09 -2.43
N GLY A 216 -34.19 0.65 -2.45
CA GLY A 216 -33.48 1.01 -1.25
C GLY A 216 -32.62 -0.11 -0.63
N THR A 217 -32.79 -1.35 -1.09
CA THR A 217 -31.97 -2.50 -0.66
C THR A 217 -30.85 -2.78 -1.66
N ILE A 218 -29.66 -3.09 -1.17
CA ILE A 218 -28.50 -3.46 -1.98
C ILE A 218 -28.37 -4.97 -1.94
N ASN A 219 -28.47 -5.61 -3.12
CA ASN A 219 -28.35 -7.06 -3.27
C ASN A 219 -27.00 -7.41 -3.87
N CYS A 220 -26.24 -8.22 -3.15
CA CYS A 220 -24.89 -8.67 -3.51
C CYS A 220 -24.90 -10.17 -3.80
N LYS A 221 -24.42 -10.58 -4.98
CA LYS A 221 -24.37 -11.99 -5.42
C LYS A 221 -22.95 -12.51 -5.35
N PHE A 222 -22.81 -13.69 -4.77
CA PHE A 222 -21.56 -14.45 -4.59
C PHE A 222 -21.68 -15.82 -5.25
N ASN A 223 -20.61 -16.60 -5.28
CA ASN A 223 -20.65 -17.95 -5.90
C ASN A 223 -21.72 -18.86 -5.26
N ASN A 224 -21.79 -18.87 -3.93
CA ASN A 224 -22.63 -19.82 -3.19
C ASN A 224 -23.72 -19.15 -2.34
N GLY A 225 -24.04 -17.88 -2.61
CA GLY A 225 -25.08 -17.20 -1.84
C GLY A 225 -25.29 -15.75 -2.23
N GLU A 226 -26.19 -15.11 -1.49
CA GLU A 226 -26.60 -13.73 -1.68
C GLU A 226 -26.64 -13.01 -0.33
N ILE A 227 -26.21 -11.75 -0.31
CA ILE A 227 -26.36 -10.86 0.84
C ILE A 227 -27.17 -9.65 0.42
N SER A 228 -28.22 -9.35 1.19
CA SER A 228 -28.92 -8.07 1.12
C SER A 228 -28.48 -7.15 2.24
N ALA A 229 -28.30 -5.85 1.93
CA ALA A 229 -27.90 -4.86 2.93
C ALA A 229 -28.59 -3.50 2.68
N SER A 230 -28.72 -2.69 3.72
CA SER A 230 -29.23 -1.32 3.61
C SER A 230 -28.16 -0.36 3.06
N SER A 231 -26.88 -0.63 3.31
CA SER A 231 -25.76 0.22 2.92
C SER A 231 -24.53 -0.59 2.54
N ILE A 232 -23.70 -0.03 1.63
CA ILE A 232 -22.46 -0.67 1.15
C ILE A 232 -21.29 0.32 1.12
N ILE A 233 -20.11 -0.17 1.52
CA ILE A 233 -18.86 0.54 1.39
C ILE A 233 -17.88 -0.30 0.56
N PHE A 234 -17.41 0.24 -0.57
CA PHE A 234 -16.41 -0.40 -1.42
C PHE A 234 -15.00 0.00 -1.02
N CYS A 235 -14.20 -0.97 -0.58
CA CYS A 235 -12.83 -0.81 -0.10
C CYS A 235 -11.82 -1.68 -0.89
N THR A 236 -12.11 -1.97 -2.15
CA THR A 236 -11.36 -2.94 -2.98
C THR A 236 -10.19 -2.33 -3.74
N ASN A 237 -9.80 -1.08 -3.44
CA ASN A 237 -8.65 -0.36 -3.99
C ASN A 237 -8.49 -0.57 -5.52
N GLY A 238 -7.50 -1.33 -5.99
CA GLY A 238 -7.22 -1.56 -7.41
C GLY A 238 -8.33 -2.30 -8.17
N PHE A 239 -9.35 -2.83 -7.48
CA PHE A 239 -10.48 -3.55 -8.08
C PHE A 239 -11.79 -2.74 -8.10
N LEU A 240 -11.79 -1.47 -7.61
CA LEU A 240 -12.98 -0.60 -7.61
C LEU A 240 -13.60 -0.49 -9.02
N SER A 241 -12.76 -0.23 -10.03
CA SER A 241 -13.20 -0.09 -11.41
C SER A 241 -13.85 -1.37 -11.97
N SER A 242 -13.43 -2.56 -11.55
CA SER A 242 -14.04 -3.83 -11.97
C SER A 242 -15.40 -4.10 -11.34
N LEU A 243 -15.70 -3.43 -10.23
CA LEU A 243 -17.03 -3.45 -9.59
C LEU A 243 -17.94 -2.30 -10.06
N GLY A 244 -17.51 -1.54 -11.06
CA GLY A 244 -18.30 -0.45 -11.61
C GLY A 244 -18.07 0.90 -10.95
N ILE A 245 -17.22 0.98 -9.93
CA ILE A 245 -16.98 2.18 -9.14
C ILE A 245 -15.82 2.98 -9.76
N GLU A 246 -16.04 4.26 -10.06
CA GLU A 246 -15.03 5.21 -10.54
C GLU A 246 -14.16 4.67 -11.71
N LYS A 247 -14.79 3.99 -12.69
CA LYS A 247 -14.14 3.28 -13.81
C LYS A 247 -13.13 4.09 -14.62
N SER A 248 -13.40 5.40 -14.79
CA SER A 248 -12.57 6.29 -15.62
C SER A 248 -11.68 7.20 -14.80
N TYR A 249 -11.45 6.90 -13.52
CA TYR A 249 -10.72 7.78 -12.61
C TYR A 249 -9.55 7.10 -11.91
N SER A 250 -9.44 5.78 -12.05
CA SER A 250 -8.35 5.02 -11.48
C SER A 250 -8.00 3.79 -12.31
N PHE A 251 -6.77 3.31 -12.16
CA PHE A 251 -6.28 2.12 -12.85
C PHE A 251 -5.37 1.28 -11.94
N PRO A 252 -5.41 -0.05 -12.08
CA PRO A 252 -4.53 -0.94 -11.36
C PRO A 252 -3.14 -1.00 -11.99
N LEU A 253 -2.11 -1.22 -11.15
CA LEU A 253 -0.74 -1.58 -11.56
C LEU A 253 -0.29 -2.79 -10.75
N VAL A 254 0.53 -3.65 -11.35
CA VAL A 254 1.17 -4.78 -10.68
C VAL A 254 2.58 -4.36 -10.26
N LEU A 255 2.87 -4.50 -8.98
CA LEU A 255 4.20 -4.35 -8.41
C LEU A 255 4.69 -5.71 -7.91
N THR A 256 5.97 -6.00 -8.11
CA THR A 256 6.57 -7.23 -7.59
C THR A 256 7.69 -6.88 -6.62
N ALA A 257 7.76 -7.61 -5.52
CA ALA A 257 8.81 -7.55 -4.52
C ALA A 257 9.48 -8.91 -4.39
N SER A 258 10.73 -8.90 -3.94
CA SER A 258 11.44 -10.09 -3.49
C SER A 258 12.06 -9.83 -2.13
N MET A 259 12.19 -10.88 -1.34
CA MET A 259 12.83 -10.86 -0.04
C MET A 259 13.87 -11.97 0.05
N THR A 260 15.00 -11.65 0.64
CA THR A 260 16.04 -12.63 0.89
C THR A 260 15.63 -13.56 2.03
N ARG A 261 16.31 -14.69 2.16
CA ARG A 261 16.38 -15.38 3.46
C ARG A 261 17.00 -14.47 4.51
N LYS A 262 16.90 -14.85 5.76
CA LYS A 262 17.65 -14.17 6.84
C LYS A 262 19.14 -14.23 6.52
N LEU A 263 19.82 -13.09 6.70
CA LEU A 263 21.27 -13.04 6.61
C LEU A 263 21.89 -13.86 7.77
N THR A 264 22.92 -14.63 7.45
CA THR A 264 23.74 -15.24 8.50
C THR A 264 24.47 -14.15 9.29
N GLU A 265 24.92 -14.46 10.50
CA GLU A 265 25.68 -13.50 11.31
C GLU A 265 26.92 -12.98 10.57
N LYS A 266 27.64 -13.87 9.86
CA LYS A 266 28.80 -13.50 9.04
C LYS A 266 28.42 -12.50 7.92
N GLU A 267 27.33 -12.77 7.18
CA GLU A 267 26.85 -11.87 6.12
C GLU A 267 26.41 -10.51 6.67
N TYR A 268 25.73 -10.51 7.81
CA TYR A 268 25.27 -9.28 8.46
C TYR A 268 26.45 -8.43 8.95
N LEU A 269 27.45 -9.05 9.58
CA LEU A 269 28.67 -8.37 10.02
C LEU A 269 29.50 -7.85 8.83
N MET A 270 29.56 -8.57 7.71
CA MET A 270 30.20 -8.07 6.49
C MET A 270 29.56 -6.79 5.93
N LEU A 271 28.27 -6.57 6.18
CA LEU A 271 27.58 -5.34 5.83
C LEU A 271 27.76 -4.22 6.88
N GLY A 272 28.56 -4.43 7.94
CA GLY A 272 28.74 -3.47 9.02
C GLY A 272 27.61 -3.49 10.05
N ALA A 273 26.81 -4.56 10.10
CA ALA A 273 25.70 -4.76 11.03
C ALA A 273 24.73 -3.55 11.10
N PRO A 274 24.20 -3.05 9.97
CA PRO A 274 23.34 -1.88 9.96
C PRO A 274 22.03 -2.14 10.71
N ASN A 275 21.55 -1.15 11.42
CA ASN A 275 20.20 -1.20 11.99
C ASN A 275 19.13 -1.40 10.89
N GLU A 276 17.87 -1.61 11.26
CA GLU A 276 16.75 -1.60 10.31
C GLU A 276 16.64 -0.24 9.61
N TRP A 277 16.46 -0.25 8.31
CA TRP A 277 16.36 0.95 7.48
C TRP A 277 15.50 0.72 6.24
N GLY A 278 15.01 1.82 5.66
CA GLY A 278 14.33 1.81 4.37
C GLY A 278 14.81 2.94 3.47
N ALA A 279 15.03 2.63 2.19
CA ALA A 279 15.42 3.58 1.16
C ALA A 279 14.43 3.58 0.00
N LEU A 280 13.99 4.76 -0.36
CA LEU A 280 13.18 5.06 -1.54
C LEU A 280 14.08 5.69 -2.58
N SER A 281 14.03 5.21 -3.82
CA SER A 281 14.81 5.85 -4.88
C SER A 281 14.35 7.28 -5.13
N ALA A 282 15.29 8.19 -5.34
CA ALA A 282 15.04 9.54 -5.81
C ALA A 282 14.43 9.60 -7.23
N ARG A 283 14.39 8.47 -7.95
CA ARG A 283 13.84 8.34 -9.31
C ARG A 283 12.56 7.52 -9.29
N SER A 284 11.56 7.94 -10.07
CA SER A 284 10.17 7.43 -9.99
C SER A 284 10.00 5.92 -10.19
N MET A 285 10.88 5.29 -10.97
CA MET A 285 10.85 3.84 -11.23
C MET A 285 11.99 3.08 -10.55
N GLY A 286 12.75 3.76 -9.69
CA GLY A 286 13.83 3.13 -8.93
C GLY A 286 13.33 2.23 -7.81
N ALA A 287 14.23 1.44 -7.26
CA ALA A 287 13.92 0.47 -6.23
C ALA A 287 13.52 1.11 -4.90
N THR A 288 12.57 0.47 -4.23
CA THR A 288 12.42 0.56 -2.77
C THR A 288 13.18 -0.61 -2.17
N VAL A 289 14.07 -0.35 -1.23
CA VAL A 289 14.86 -1.37 -0.55
C VAL A 289 14.78 -1.15 0.95
N ARG A 290 14.67 -2.22 1.72
CA ARG A 290 14.74 -2.14 3.18
C ARG A 290 15.46 -3.34 3.78
N MET A 291 16.14 -3.10 4.90
CA MET A 291 16.55 -4.12 5.85
C MET A 291 15.40 -4.33 6.85
N THR A 292 15.03 -5.57 7.12
CA THR A 292 14.01 -5.91 8.12
C THR A 292 14.64 -6.13 9.49
N LYS A 293 13.81 -6.08 10.55
CA LYS A 293 14.23 -6.37 11.94
C LYS A 293 14.92 -7.73 12.08
N ASP A 294 14.49 -8.73 11.34
CA ASP A 294 15.05 -10.08 11.34
C ASP A 294 16.17 -10.29 10.30
N ARG A 295 16.77 -9.17 9.81
CA ARG A 295 17.93 -9.16 8.91
C ARG A 295 17.67 -9.78 7.53
N ARG A 296 16.52 -9.52 6.93
CA ARG A 296 16.26 -9.80 5.52
C ARG A 296 16.34 -8.52 4.70
N ILE A 297 16.67 -8.64 3.45
CA ILE A 297 16.65 -7.51 2.50
C ILE A 297 15.43 -7.69 1.60
N LEU A 298 14.55 -6.70 1.60
CA LEU A 298 13.43 -6.62 0.67
C LEU A 298 13.76 -5.62 -0.43
N ILE A 299 13.48 -6.00 -1.69
CA ILE A 299 13.58 -5.12 -2.85
C ILE A 299 12.29 -5.14 -3.66
N ARG A 300 11.84 -3.95 -4.08
CA ARG A 300 10.75 -3.76 -5.03
C ARG A 300 11.22 -2.77 -6.10
N ASN A 301 11.36 -3.22 -7.34
CA ASN A 301 11.86 -2.38 -8.44
C ASN A 301 11.10 -2.59 -9.76
N THR A 302 9.98 -3.33 -9.76
CA THR A 302 9.20 -3.58 -10.96
C THR A 302 7.79 -3.06 -10.83
N VAL A 303 7.29 -2.42 -11.90
CA VAL A 303 5.92 -1.91 -12.03
C VAL A 303 5.42 -2.22 -13.43
N GLU A 304 4.25 -2.83 -13.55
CA GLU A 304 3.68 -3.24 -14.83
C GLU A 304 2.18 -2.92 -14.91
N VAL A 305 1.68 -2.78 -16.13
CA VAL A 305 0.24 -2.76 -16.40
C VAL A 305 -0.30 -4.18 -16.28
N PRO A 306 -1.42 -4.42 -15.57
CA PRO A 306 -2.02 -5.74 -15.47
C PRO A 306 -2.35 -6.31 -16.86
N ASN A 307 -1.99 -7.55 -17.07
CA ASN A 307 -2.38 -8.35 -18.23
C ASN A 307 -2.59 -9.81 -17.80
N GLN A 308 -3.17 -10.64 -18.69
CA GLN A 308 -3.47 -12.03 -18.40
C GLN A 308 -2.22 -12.87 -18.10
N ASN A 309 -1.06 -12.44 -18.58
CA ASN A 309 0.21 -13.17 -18.47
C ASN A 309 1.12 -12.65 -17.33
N ASN A 310 0.66 -11.69 -16.50
CA ASN A 310 1.50 -11.15 -15.42
C ASN A 310 2.04 -12.24 -14.48
N ASN A 311 1.26 -13.29 -14.24
CA ASN A 311 1.65 -14.42 -13.39
C ASN A 311 2.20 -15.61 -14.17
N SER A 312 2.53 -15.47 -15.47
CA SER A 312 3.24 -16.52 -16.19
C SER A 312 4.62 -16.77 -15.58
N LYS A 313 5.08 -18.02 -15.60
CA LYS A 313 6.40 -18.41 -15.05
C LYS A 313 7.53 -17.56 -15.61
N ASP A 314 7.49 -17.25 -16.93
CA ASP A 314 8.54 -16.45 -17.59
C ASP A 314 8.56 -15.00 -17.12
N ASN A 315 7.41 -14.37 -16.93
CA ASN A 315 7.34 -12.99 -16.44
C ASN A 315 7.77 -12.90 -14.97
N VAL A 316 7.36 -13.84 -14.14
CA VAL A 316 7.82 -13.94 -12.74
C VAL A 316 9.33 -14.13 -12.70
N LYS A 317 9.90 -15.04 -13.52
CA LYS A 317 11.34 -15.27 -13.60
C LYS A 317 12.11 -14.02 -14.04
N LYS A 318 11.61 -13.28 -15.02
CA LYS A 318 12.23 -12.00 -15.44
C LYS A 318 12.31 -10.99 -14.30
N ARG A 319 11.23 -10.84 -13.53
CA ARG A 319 11.20 -9.91 -12.37
C ARG A 319 12.17 -10.34 -11.28
N ILE A 320 12.20 -11.63 -10.96
CA ILE A 320 13.15 -12.19 -9.98
C ILE A 320 14.59 -11.92 -10.41
N ASN A 321 14.92 -12.06 -11.70
CA ASN A 321 16.26 -11.77 -12.21
C ASN A 321 16.61 -10.27 -12.08
N LEU A 322 15.66 -9.35 -12.29
CA LEU A 322 15.87 -7.92 -12.03
C LEU A 322 16.10 -7.65 -10.56
N HIS A 323 15.38 -8.33 -9.66
CA HIS A 323 15.57 -8.19 -8.22
C HIS A 323 16.92 -8.75 -7.77
N LYS A 324 17.36 -9.91 -8.31
CA LYS A 324 18.70 -10.47 -8.06
C LYS A 324 19.78 -9.48 -8.47
N LEU A 325 19.65 -8.89 -9.67
CA LEU A 325 20.57 -7.87 -10.13
C LEU A 325 20.56 -6.63 -9.22
N GLY A 326 19.40 -6.18 -8.79
CA GLY A 326 19.23 -5.03 -7.89
C GLY A 326 19.85 -5.26 -6.52
N ILE A 327 19.72 -6.47 -5.95
CA ILE A 327 20.36 -6.87 -4.69
C ILE A 327 21.89 -6.97 -4.90
N HIS A 328 22.35 -7.64 -5.94
CA HIS A 328 23.78 -7.80 -6.19
C HIS A 328 24.52 -6.46 -6.42
N LYS A 329 23.90 -5.52 -7.12
CA LYS A 329 24.47 -4.17 -7.27
C LYS A 329 24.66 -3.44 -5.95
N ARG A 330 23.76 -3.65 -4.99
CA ARG A 330 23.79 -3.00 -3.68
C ARG A 330 24.67 -3.75 -2.68
N PHE A 331 24.66 -5.05 -2.76
CA PHE A 331 25.32 -5.96 -1.82
C PHE A 331 26.14 -7.02 -2.58
N PRO A 332 27.22 -6.64 -3.26
CA PRO A 332 28.00 -7.56 -4.10
C PRO A 332 28.68 -8.69 -3.31
N SER A 333 28.85 -8.53 -2.01
CA SER A 333 29.41 -9.55 -1.10
C SER A 333 28.42 -10.66 -0.73
N LEU A 334 27.12 -10.48 -1.00
CA LEU A 334 26.09 -11.48 -0.69
C LEU A 334 25.96 -12.52 -1.81
N PRO A 335 25.55 -13.77 -1.49
CA PRO A 335 25.31 -14.80 -2.48
C PRO A 335 24.25 -14.41 -3.51
N THR A 336 24.40 -14.83 -4.76
CA THR A 336 23.47 -14.53 -5.86
C THR A 336 22.12 -15.25 -5.74
N ASN A 337 22.05 -16.35 -4.98
CA ASN A 337 20.86 -17.16 -4.76
C ASN A 337 20.16 -16.87 -3.42
N ILE A 338 20.36 -15.66 -2.87
CA ILE A 338 19.87 -15.28 -1.53
C ILE A 338 18.36 -15.00 -1.47
N ILE A 339 17.68 -14.74 -2.61
CA ILE A 339 16.24 -14.51 -2.65
C ILE A 339 15.51 -15.81 -2.27
N GLU A 340 14.69 -15.73 -1.24
CA GLU A 340 13.86 -16.83 -0.74
C GLU A 340 12.42 -16.74 -1.22
N SER A 341 11.84 -15.55 -1.24
CA SER A 341 10.46 -15.33 -1.64
C SER A 341 10.31 -14.15 -2.62
N SER A 342 9.32 -14.27 -3.52
CA SER A 342 8.99 -13.21 -4.47
C SER A 342 7.50 -13.21 -4.72
N TRP A 343 6.87 -12.04 -4.66
CA TRP A 343 5.41 -11.92 -4.80
C TRP A 343 5.02 -10.64 -5.50
N SER A 344 3.81 -10.64 -6.05
CA SER A 344 3.22 -9.48 -6.71
C SER A 344 2.01 -8.97 -5.93
N GLY A 345 1.76 -7.69 -6.01
CA GLY A 345 0.59 -7.02 -5.45
C GLY A 345 0.00 -6.03 -6.45
N ILE A 346 -1.31 -5.77 -6.31
CA ILE A 346 -2.00 -4.80 -7.16
C ILE A 346 -2.22 -3.52 -6.37
N VAL A 347 -1.67 -2.42 -6.88
CA VAL A 347 -1.92 -1.07 -6.36
C VAL A 347 -2.86 -0.32 -7.29
N CYS A 348 -3.58 0.65 -6.74
CA CYS A 348 -4.42 1.56 -7.50
C CYS A 348 -3.73 2.91 -7.68
N ARG A 349 -3.80 3.48 -8.89
CA ARG A 349 -3.34 4.83 -9.17
C ARG A 349 -4.39 5.65 -9.91
N SER A 350 -4.37 6.94 -9.69
CA SER A 350 -5.07 7.95 -10.49
C SER A 350 -4.07 8.74 -11.34
N GLY A 351 -4.55 9.48 -12.33
CA GLY A 351 -3.70 10.27 -13.20
C GLY A 351 -3.00 11.44 -12.49
N ASN A 352 -3.62 11.99 -11.46
CA ASN A 352 -3.14 13.14 -10.69
C ASN A 352 -2.75 12.81 -9.24
N ALA A 353 -2.56 11.53 -8.92
CA ALA A 353 -2.23 11.01 -7.59
C ALA A 353 -3.27 11.38 -6.49
N ALA A 354 -4.50 11.68 -6.87
CA ALA A 354 -5.61 11.87 -5.92
C ALA A 354 -6.21 10.53 -5.48
N GLN A 355 -6.74 10.49 -4.25
CA GLN A 355 -7.41 9.32 -3.69
C GLN A 355 -8.91 9.35 -3.96
N ILE A 356 -9.56 8.20 -3.82
CA ILE A 356 -11.02 8.07 -3.88
C ILE A 356 -11.54 8.05 -2.44
N PHE A 357 -12.42 9.01 -2.12
CA PHE A 357 -13.17 9.09 -0.87
C PHE A 357 -14.52 9.72 -1.19
N LYS A 358 -15.55 8.91 -1.37
CA LYS A 358 -16.78 9.40 -2.03
C LYS A 358 -18.04 8.70 -1.56
N LYS A 359 -19.10 9.48 -1.38
CA LYS A 359 -20.47 8.99 -1.45
C LYS A 359 -20.86 8.92 -2.92
N ILE A 360 -21.08 7.73 -3.43
CA ILE A 360 -21.40 7.48 -4.84
C ILE A 360 -22.87 7.85 -5.09
N GLU A 361 -23.75 7.33 -4.24
CA GLU A 361 -25.18 7.66 -4.17
C GLU A 361 -25.68 7.40 -2.73
N HIS A 362 -26.98 7.54 -2.50
CA HIS A 362 -27.56 7.26 -1.20
C HIS A 362 -27.23 5.83 -0.75
N ASN A 363 -26.61 5.69 0.43
CA ASN A 363 -26.18 4.44 1.06
C ASN A 363 -25.08 3.65 0.32
N ILE A 364 -24.39 4.27 -0.66
CA ILE A 364 -23.28 3.64 -1.40
C ILE A 364 -22.04 4.53 -1.30
N TYR A 365 -20.95 3.98 -0.77
CA TYR A 365 -19.72 4.69 -0.49
C TYR A 365 -18.50 3.95 -1.05
N ALA A 366 -17.41 4.66 -1.30
CA ALA A 366 -16.17 4.07 -1.76
C ALA A 366 -14.94 4.81 -1.21
N ALA A 367 -13.93 4.04 -0.84
CA ALA A 367 -12.61 4.55 -0.46
C ALA A 367 -11.49 3.68 -1.07
N GLY A 368 -10.44 4.33 -1.59
CA GLY A 368 -9.34 3.63 -2.25
C GLY A 368 -8.43 4.55 -3.06
N CYS A 369 -7.64 3.96 -3.95
CA CYS A 369 -6.73 4.65 -4.86
C CYS A 369 -5.63 5.45 -4.12
N TYR A 370 -4.89 4.76 -3.24
CA TYR A 370 -3.87 5.40 -2.37
C TYR A 370 -2.54 5.68 -3.06
N ASN A 371 -2.41 5.40 -4.36
CA ASN A 371 -1.22 5.70 -5.18
C ASN A 371 0.08 5.08 -4.67
N GLY A 372 0.01 4.03 -3.85
CA GLY A 372 1.14 3.31 -3.26
C GLY A 372 1.37 3.56 -1.76
N SER A 373 0.72 4.55 -1.15
CA SER A 373 0.86 4.91 0.28
C SER A 373 -0.36 4.45 1.09
N GLY A 374 -0.73 3.17 0.98
CA GLY A 374 -2.02 2.67 1.45
C GLY A 374 -2.06 2.10 2.87
N ILE A 375 -0.97 2.02 3.63
CA ILE A 375 -1.01 1.51 5.01
C ILE A 375 -1.74 2.54 5.90
N GLY A 376 -1.17 3.71 6.08
CA GLY A 376 -1.73 4.76 6.92
C GLY A 376 -2.98 5.39 6.33
N THR A 377 -2.90 5.88 5.09
CA THR A 377 -4.06 6.52 4.44
C THR A 377 -5.22 5.55 4.23
N GLY A 378 -4.95 4.26 3.97
CA GLY A 378 -6.01 3.26 3.86
C GLY A 378 -6.71 3.00 5.18
N THR A 379 -5.99 2.99 6.29
CA THR A 379 -6.54 2.87 7.64
C THR A 379 -7.41 4.08 7.97
N LEU A 380 -6.86 5.29 7.82
CA LEU A 380 -7.58 6.55 8.03
C LEU A 380 -8.84 6.66 7.19
N PHE A 381 -8.74 6.41 5.89
CA PHE A 381 -9.89 6.50 4.98
C PHE A 381 -10.97 5.47 5.30
N GLY A 382 -10.59 4.29 5.80
CA GLY A 382 -11.54 3.30 6.27
C GLY A 382 -12.34 3.78 7.48
N GLU A 383 -11.68 4.36 8.46
CA GLU A 383 -12.32 4.96 9.62
C GLU A 383 -13.25 6.10 9.22
N GLN A 384 -12.73 7.03 8.41
CA GLN A 384 -13.44 8.23 8.05
C GLN A 384 -14.60 8.00 7.08
N ILE A 385 -14.51 7.01 6.16
CA ILE A 385 -15.64 6.68 5.28
C ILE A 385 -16.80 6.06 6.05
N ALA A 386 -16.51 5.31 7.12
CA ALA A 386 -17.52 4.79 8.03
C ALA A 386 -18.25 5.91 8.79
N ILE A 387 -17.49 6.87 9.35
CA ILE A 387 -18.05 8.04 10.04
C ILE A 387 -18.93 8.85 9.08
N LYS A 388 -18.43 9.16 7.87
CA LYS A 388 -19.18 9.85 6.84
C LYS A 388 -20.46 9.10 6.42
N ALA A 389 -20.38 7.78 6.34
CA ALA A 389 -21.52 6.94 5.97
C ALA A 389 -22.62 6.94 7.04
N CYS A 390 -22.28 7.23 8.28
CA CYS A 390 -23.21 7.46 9.39
C CYS A 390 -23.75 8.90 9.46
N ASN A 391 -23.44 9.75 8.45
CA ASN A 391 -23.77 11.18 8.39
C ASN A 391 -23.13 12.01 9.53
N GLU A 392 -22.01 11.53 10.06
CA GLU A 392 -21.18 12.25 10.99
C GLU A 392 -20.05 13.00 10.26
N SER A 393 -19.44 13.97 10.89
CA SER A 393 -18.32 14.78 10.37
C SER A 393 -17.11 14.69 11.30
N SER A 394 -15.93 14.96 10.74
CA SER A 394 -14.67 15.06 11.48
C SER A 394 -13.72 16.02 10.75
N LYS A 395 -12.70 16.50 11.45
CA LYS A 395 -11.65 17.33 10.85
C LYS A 395 -10.89 16.57 9.75
N GLU A 396 -10.72 15.27 9.92
CA GLU A 396 -10.08 14.38 8.97
C GLU A 396 -10.89 14.26 7.68
N ILE A 397 -12.24 14.16 7.78
CA ILE A 397 -13.13 14.17 6.60
C ILE A 397 -12.97 15.49 5.84
N ASP A 398 -12.98 16.62 6.54
CA ASP A 398 -12.81 17.94 5.91
C ASP A 398 -11.47 18.05 5.17
N LEU A 399 -10.38 17.55 5.78
CA LEU A 399 -9.06 17.53 5.16
C LEU A 399 -9.03 16.62 3.92
N ILE A 400 -9.59 15.41 4.03
CA ILE A 400 -9.67 14.46 2.90
C ILE A 400 -10.46 15.07 1.74
N GLU A 401 -11.58 15.76 2.02
CA GLU A 401 -12.44 16.32 0.99
C GLU A 401 -11.89 17.60 0.33
N LYS A 402 -11.00 18.33 1.01
CA LYS A 402 -10.25 19.44 0.43
C LYS A 402 -9.23 18.97 -0.63
N ASN A 403 -8.76 17.74 -0.54
CA ASN A 403 -7.82 17.21 -1.50
C ASN A 403 -8.43 17.10 -2.91
N LYS A 404 -7.55 17.15 -3.92
CA LYS A 404 -7.96 17.02 -5.32
C LYS A 404 -8.67 15.68 -5.54
N LYS A 405 -9.73 15.71 -6.36
CA LYS A 405 -10.41 14.50 -6.83
C LYS A 405 -9.62 13.87 -7.99
N PRO A 406 -9.71 12.54 -8.19
CA PRO A 406 -9.13 11.89 -9.35
C PRO A 406 -9.62 12.52 -10.66
N ASN A 407 -8.68 12.78 -11.57
CA ASN A 407 -9.02 13.28 -12.90
C ASN A 407 -9.47 12.16 -13.83
N TRP A 408 -10.24 12.52 -14.85
CA TRP A 408 -10.68 11.60 -15.88
C TRP A 408 -9.48 10.98 -16.63
N LEU A 409 -9.62 9.70 -16.97
CA LEU A 409 -8.65 8.90 -17.70
C LEU A 409 -9.26 8.42 -19.02
N PRO A 410 -8.46 8.40 -20.10
CA PRO A 410 -8.94 7.92 -21.40
C PRO A 410 -9.33 6.44 -21.33
N PRO A 411 -10.26 5.98 -22.19
CA PRO A 411 -10.65 4.57 -22.23
C PRO A 411 -9.50 3.68 -22.74
N GLN A 412 -9.63 2.37 -22.52
CA GLN A 412 -8.76 1.38 -23.14
C GLN A 412 -8.97 1.34 -24.68
N PRO A 413 -7.91 1.13 -25.49
CA PRO A 413 -6.53 0.81 -25.11
C PRO A 413 -5.62 2.03 -24.86
N PHE A 414 -6.10 3.26 -25.10
CA PHE A 414 -5.30 4.50 -25.05
C PHE A 414 -4.62 4.71 -23.70
N LEU A 415 -5.35 4.42 -22.60
CA LEU A 415 -4.80 4.50 -21.24
C LEU A 415 -3.55 3.61 -21.10
N ASN A 416 -3.65 2.35 -21.51
CA ASN A 416 -2.53 1.40 -21.39
C ASN A 416 -1.34 1.80 -22.27
N TRP A 417 -1.57 2.34 -23.47
CA TRP A 417 -0.49 2.83 -24.32
C TRP A 417 0.22 4.03 -23.68
N GLY A 418 -0.52 4.99 -23.14
CA GLY A 418 0.05 6.13 -22.43
C GLY A 418 0.87 5.72 -21.21
N ILE A 419 0.37 4.78 -20.39
CA ILE A 419 1.08 4.25 -19.22
C ILE A 419 2.38 3.53 -19.66
N LYS A 420 2.32 2.66 -20.67
CA LYS A 420 3.49 1.94 -21.19
C LYS A 420 4.56 2.90 -21.74
N ALA A 421 4.15 3.91 -22.50
CA ALA A 421 5.08 4.92 -23.02
C ALA A 421 5.76 5.68 -21.88
N ARG A 422 5.01 6.06 -20.86
CA ARG A 422 5.58 6.70 -19.67
C ARG A 422 6.55 5.77 -18.94
N PHE A 423 6.20 4.51 -18.74
CA PHE A 423 7.08 3.53 -18.09
C PHE A 423 8.38 3.31 -18.85
N LEU A 424 8.35 3.25 -20.18
CA LEU A 424 9.57 3.17 -21.00
C LEU A 424 10.50 4.36 -20.73
N LYS A 425 9.95 5.58 -20.73
CA LYS A 425 10.69 6.79 -20.41
C LYS A 425 11.27 6.75 -18.98
N ASP A 426 10.42 6.49 -17.98
CA ASP A 426 10.81 6.54 -16.58
C ASP A 426 11.83 5.43 -16.24
N ASN A 427 11.69 4.23 -16.82
CA ASN A 427 12.65 3.12 -16.68
C ASN A 427 14.01 3.46 -17.30
N PHE A 428 14.04 4.15 -18.45
CA PHE A 428 15.29 4.59 -19.05
C PHE A 428 16.09 5.49 -18.11
N PHE A 429 15.41 6.46 -17.46
CA PHE A 429 16.05 7.33 -16.48
C PHE A 429 16.38 6.64 -15.15
N ALA A 430 15.65 5.60 -14.77
CA ALA A 430 15.85 4.88 -13.51
C ALA A 430 16.81 3.68 -13.63
N LYS A 431 17.37 3.39 -14.81
CA LYS A 431 18.17 2.17 -15.08
C LYS A 431 19.31 1.93 -14.09
N SER A 432 19.88 2.98 -13.51
CA SER A 432 20.93 2.87 -12.50
C SER A 432 20.41 2.47 -11.12
N GLU A 433 19.13 2.72 -10.86
CA GLU A 433 18.47 2.55 -9.56
C GLU A 433 17.66 1.23 -9.46
N ILE A 434 17.64 0.44 -10.53
CA ILE A 434 16.96 -0.85 -10.58
C ILE A 434 17.82 -1.94 -9.98
#